data_deeb6e98fe3ce8a6e6bc9ff367a48d3e
#
_entry.id   deeb6e98fe3ce8a6e6bc9ff367a48d3e
#
_cell.length_a   1.000
_cell.length_b   1.000
_cell.length_c   1.000
_cell.angle_alpha   90.00
_cell.angle_beta   90.00
_cell.angle_gamma   90.00
#
_symmetry.space_group_name_H-M   'P 1'
#
loop_
_entity.id
_entity.type
_entity.pdbx_description
1 polymer ?
#
loop_
_entity_poly.entity_id
_entity_poly.type
_entity_poly.pdbx_seq_one_letter_code
_entity_poly.pdbx_strand_id
1 'polypeptide(L)'
;MRTNPVKEKLRRGEPTFGTWLSLGDLYATRVLARLGFDWLTLDIEHAPIDWSQASMIFGAIADAGGVPLARVPEGNHALIKRVLDAGAWGIVVPMVDTVEQAKLAIAASKYPPTGNRSVGGGAHAMNFGATAADYYARANDEILVVLQT
;
A
#
# COMPACT_ATOMS: atom_id res chain seq x y z
N MET A 1 -16.32 0.14 -3.32
CA MET A 1 -14.86 0.25 -3.10
C MET A 1 -14.40 1.64 -3.49
N ARG A 2 -13.62 2.32 -2.61
CA ARG A 2 -13.00 3.62 -2.94
C ARG A 2 -11.96 3.44 -4.05
N THR A 3 -11.79 4.45 -4.90
CA THR A 3 -10.68 4.53 -5.86
C THR A 3 -9.42 5.07 -5.18
N ASN A 4 -8.26 4.79 -5.77
CA ASN A 4 -6.99 5.31 -5.27
C ASN A 4 -6.69 6.69 -5.90
N PRO A 5 -6.89 7.80 -5.17
CA PRO A 5 -6.76 9.15 -5.75
C PRO A 5 -5.33 9.49 -6.17
N VAL A 6 -4.32 8.90 -5.53
CA VAL A 6 -2.92 9.06 -5.93
C VAL A 6 -2.70 8.46 -7.31
N LYS A 7 -3.21 7.24 -7.53
CA LYS A 7 -3.10 6.56 -8.80
C LYS A 7 -3.85 7.29 -9.93
N GLU A 8 -5.00 7.88 -9.61
CA GLU A 8 -5.76 8.70 -10.56
C GLU A 8 -5.00 9.98 -10.93
N LYS A 9 -4.43 10.70 -9.97
CA LYS A 9 -3.59 11.88 -10.24
C LYS A 9 -2.40 11.52 -11.13
N LEU A 10 -1.67 10.46 -10.79
CA LEU A 10 -0.51 10.00 -11.57
C LEU A 10 -0.88 9.63 -13.02
N ARG A 11 -2.04 9.01 -13.25
CA ARG A 11 -2.53 8.69 -14.61
C ARG A 11 -2.82 9.95 -15.44
N ARG A 12 -3.18 11.06 -14.79
CA ARG A 12 -3.39 12.36 -15.44
C ARG A 12 -2.12 13.20 -15.56
N GLY A 13 -0.96 12.69 -15.11
CA GLY A 13 0.30 13.42 -15.07
C GLY A 13 0.34 14.51 -14.00
N GLU A 14 -0.52 14.45 -13.01
CA GLU A 14 -0.59 15.41 -11.90
C GLU A 14 0.40 15.02 -10.78
N PRO A 15 1.02 16.01 -10.11
CA PRO A 15 1.90 15.73 -8.98
C PRO A 15 1.11 15.23 -7.77
N THR A 16 1.76 14.40 -6.95
CA THR A 16 1.26 13.96 -5.66
C THR A 16 2.31 14.21 -4.58
N PHE A 17 1.87 14.62 -3.40
CA PHE A 17 2.74 14.96 -2.28
C PHE A 17 2.44 14.07 -1.08
N GLY A 18 3.48 13.53 -0.48
CA GLY A 18 3.36 12.69 0.70
C GLY A 18 4.62 12.71 1.55
N THR A 19 4.59 11.96 2.64
CA THR A 19 5.75 11.84 3.52
C THR A 19 5.92 10.42 4.03
N TRP A 20 7.09 10.17 4.63
CA TRP A 20 7.47 8.88 5.20
C TRP A 20 7.21 8.84 6.69
N LEU A 21 6.80 7.67 7.18
CA LEU A 21 6.59 7.37 8.58
C LEU A 21 7.62 6.32 9.02
N SER A 22 8.62 6.75 9.80
CA SER A 22 9.64 5.88 10.39
C SER A 22 9.40 5.64 11.88
N LEU A 23 8.40 6.33 12.45
CA LEU A 23 7.93 6.11 13.82
C LEU A 23 6.63 5.30 13.76
N GLY A 24 6.55 4.21 14.50
CA GLY A 24 5.32 3.42 14.63
C GLY A 24 4.25 4.07 15.52
N ASP A 25 4.23 5.40 15.62
CA ASP A 25 3.32 6.14 16.50
C ASP A 25 1.98 6.42 15.81
N LEU A 26 0.92 5.85 16.37
CA LEU A 26 -0.43 5.99 15.83
C LEU A 26 -0.98 7.41 15.98
N TYR A 27 -0.64 8.11 17.09
CA TYR A 27 -1.12 9.48 17.31
C TYR A 27 -0.49 10.44 16.31
N ALA A 28 0.83 10.39 16.14
CA ALA A 28 1.54 11.18 15.14
C ALA A 28 1.01 10.91 13.73
N THR A 29 0.76 9.64 13.39
CA THR A 29 0.16 9.26 12.10
C THR A 29 -1.19 9.92 11.89
N ARG A 30 -2.08 9.91 12.90
CA ARG A 30 -3.40 10.54 12.82
C ARG A 30 -3.33 12.05 12.60
N VAL A 31 -2.33 12.71 13.17
CA VAL A 31 -2.07 14.14 12.92
C VAL A 31 -1.62 14.35 11.48
N LEU A 32 -0.57 13.65 11.06
CA LEU A 32 0.01 13.78 9.71
C LEU A 32 -1.00 13.47 8.60
N ALA A 33 -1.84 12.45 8.79
CA ALA A 33 -2.87 12.07 7.81
C ALA A 33 -3.95 13.16 7.56
N ARG A 34 -3.99 14.21 8.40
CA ARG A 34 -4.94 15.35 8.28
C ARG A 34 -4.29 16.63 7.80
N LEU A 35 -2.99 16.61 7.50
CA LEU A 35 -2.26 17.81 7.03
C LEU A 35 -2.34 18.03 5.51
N GLY A 36 -3.10 17.20 4.78
CA GLY A 36 -3.31 17.38 3.34
C GLY A 36 -2.31 16.64 2.44
N PHE A 37 -1.54 15.70 2.99
CA PHE A 37 -0.74 14.80 2.17
C PHE A 37 -1.63 13.86 1.37
N ASP A 38 -1.29 13.63 0.09
CA ASP A 38 -1.99 12.66 -0.76
C ASP A 38 -1.75 11.22 -0.28
N TRP A 39 -0.53 10.94 0.20
CA TRP A 39 -0.12 9.63 0.69
C TRP A 39 0.84 9.71 1.87
N LEU A 40 0.83 8.66 2.69
CA LEU A 40 1.80 8.44 3.75
C LEU A 40 2.41 7.04 3.57
N THR A 41 3.73 6.97 3.48
CA THR A 41 4.46 5.70 3.31
C THR A 41 5.05 5.24 4.63
N LEU A 42 4.55 4.12 5.14
CA LEU A 42 5.12 3.45 6.31
C LEU A 42 6.38 2.70 5.90
N ASP A 43 7.48 2.99 6.57
CA ASP A 43 8.75 2.31 6.32
C ASP A 43 8.85 1.03 7.14
N ILE A 44 8.67 -0.13 6.50
CA ILE A 44 8.79 -1.44 7.15
C ILE A 44 10.17 -2.06 6.90
N GLU A 45 10.97 -1.46 6.02
CA GLU A 45 12.34 -1.90 5.74
C GLU A 45 13.32 -1.46 6.84
N HIS A 46 13.35 -0.17 7.16
CA HIS A 46 14.36 0.41 8.05
C HIS A 46 13.83 0.92 9.39
N ALA A 47 12.53 0.81 9.65
CA ALA A 47 11.94 1.21 10.92
C ALA A 47 11.48 -0.01 11.74
N PRO A 48 11.55 0.05 13.08
CA PRO A 48 11.19 -1.05 13.96
C PRO A 48 9.65 -1.15 14.13
N ILE A 49 8.96 -1.50 13.05
CA ILE A 49 7.49 -1.53 12.97
C ILE A 49 7.03 -2.97 12.78
N ASP A 50 6.16 -3.44 13.67
CA ASP A 50 5.54 -4.75 13.54
C ASP A 50 4.26 -4.74 12.67
N TRP A 51 3.77 -5.93 12.32
CA TRP A 51 2.61 -6.09 11.43
C TRP A 51 1.30 -5.60 12.05
N SER A 52 1.16 -5.65 13.38
CA SER A 52 -0.03 -5.16 14.07
C SER A 52 -0.06 -3.64 14.05
N GLN A 53 1.07 -3.00 14.37
CA GLN A 53 1.22 -1.55 14.23
C GLN A 53 0.97 -1.10 12.79
N ALA A 54 1.56 -1.77 11.80
CA ALA A 54 1.37 -1.45 10.39
C ALA A 54 -0.11 -1.44 10.00
N SER A 55 -0.86 -2.47 10.39
CA SER A 55 -2.29 -2.57 10.07
C SER A 55 -3.11 -1.42 10.70
N MET A 56 -2.83 -1.07 11.97
CA MET A 56 -3.49 0.06 12.64
C MET A 56 -3.15 1.40 11.96
N ILE A 57 -1.90 1.59 11.56
CA ILE A 57 -1.43 2.80 10.89
C ILE A 57 -2.10 2.94 9.52
N PHE A 58 -2.16 1.87 8.71
CA PHE A 58 -2.86 1.91 7.42
C PHE A 58 -4.33 2.26 7.57
N GLY A 59 -5.01 1.68 8.55
CA GLY A 59 -6.40 2.03 8.88
C GLY A 59 -6.55 3.51 9.21
N ALA A 60 -5.71 4.04 10.10
CA ALA A 60 -5.76 5.45 10.50
C ALA A 60 -5.52 6.44 9.35
N ILE A 61 -4.64 6.10 8.40
CA ILE A 61 -4.41 6.91 7.19
C ILE A 61 -5.62 6.85 6.27
N ALA A 62 -6.14 5.64 6.02
CA ALA A 62 -7.30 5.43 5.14
C ALA A 62 -8.57 6.09 5.67
N ASP A 63 -8.80 6.05 6.99
CA ASP A 63 -9.95 6.69 7.66
C ASP A 63 -9.87 8.21 7.60
N ALA A 64 -8.66 8.77 7.55
CA ALA A 64 -8.46 10.21 7.37
C ALA A 64 -8.57 10.67 5.90
N GLY A 65 -8.76 9.74 4.96
CA GLY A 65 -8.87 10.05 3.52
C GLY A 65 -7.55 10.01 2.76
N GLY A 66 -6.43 9.75 3.42
CA GLY A 66 -5.13 9.60 2.79
C GLY A 66 -4.93 8.20 2.18
N VAL A 67 -3.90 8.05 1.36
CA VAL A 67 -3.51 6.77 0.77
C VAL A 67 -2.38 6.14 1.57
N PRO A 68 -2.63 4.99 2.27
CA PRO A 68 -1.58 4.28 2.98
C PRO A 68 -0.70 3.49 2.02
N LEU A 69 0.57 3.84 1.96
CA LEU A 69 1.60 3.08 1.26
C LEU A 69 2.56 2.44 2.27
N ALA A 70 3.29 1.44 1.84
CA ALA A 70 4.35 0.85 2.66
C ALA A 70 5.59 0.52 1.83
N ARG A 71 6.78 0.83 2.35
CA ARG A 71 7.99 0.25 1.83
C ARG A 71 8.19 -1.13 2.47
N VAL A 72 8.25 -2.15 1.62
CA VAL A 72 8.50 -3.54 2.06
C VAL A 72 9.99 -3.74 2.34
N PRO A 73 10.37 -4.64 3.25
CA PRO A 73 11.79 -4.94 3.50
C PRO A 73 12.51 -5.55 2.29
N GLU A 74 11.77 -6.26 1.45
CA GLU A 74 12.28 -6.96 0.27
C GLU A 74 11.17 -7.19 -0.73
N GLY A 75 11.51 -7.18 -2.03
CA GLY A 75 10.58 -7.37 -3.14
C GLY A 75 10.14 -8.82 -3.35
N ASN A 76 9.82 -9.58 -2.29
CA ASN A 76 9.35 -10.96 -2.40
C ASN A 76 7.83 -11.09 -2.22
N HIS A 77 7.29 -12.19 -2.76
CA HIS A 77 5.84 -12.46 -2.77
C HIS A 77 5.21 -12.46 -1.36
N ALA A 78 5.90 -13.03 -0.36
CA ALA A 78 5.34 -13.19 0.97
C ALA A 78 5.18 -11.83 1.70
N LEU A 79 6.18 -10.97 1.61
CA LEU A 79 6.17 -9.66 2.25
C LEU A 79 5.21 -8.69 1.54
N ILE A 80 5.23 -8.66 0.20
CA ILE A 80 4.30 -7.84 -0.59
C ILE A 80 2.85 -8.19 -0.29
N LYS A 81 2.50 -9.48 -0.35
CA LYS A 81 1.17 -9.94 -0.01
C LYS A 81 0.75 -9.53 1.41
N ARG A 82 1.63 -9.75 2.38
CA ARG A 82 1.34 -9.48 3.79
C ARG A 82 1.07 -8.01 4.08
N VAL A 83 1.83 -7.11 3.47
CA VAL A 83 1.62 -5.65 3.57
C VAL A 83 0.26 -5.27 2.99
N LEU A 84 -0.08 -5.77 1.81
CA LEU A 84 -1.35 -5.48 1.17
C LEU A 84 -2.53 -6.07 1.95
N ASP A 85 -2.38 -7.25 2.54
CA ASP A 85 -3.40 -7.88 3.38
C ASP A 85 -3.59 -7.13 4.72
N ALA A 86 -2.52 -6.49 5.23
CA ALA A 86 -2.58 -5.61 6.39
C ALA A 86 -3.31 -4.27 6.11
N GLY A 87 -3.62 -3.95 4.86
CA GLY A 87 -4.49 -2.83 4.50
C GLY A 87 -3.82 -1.67 3.77
N ALA A 88 -2.58 -1.82 3.31
CA ALA A 88 -1.95 -0.83 2.45
C ALA A 88 -2.66 -0.75 1.08
N TRP A 89 -2.69 0.46 0.49
CA TRP A 89 -3.23 0.70 -0.86
C TRP A 89 -2.15 0.67 -1.94
N GLY A 90 -0.92 0.45 -1.54
CA GLY A 90 0.20 0.28 -2.44
C GLY A 90 1.49 0.00 -1.70
N ILE A 91 2.50 -0.33 -2.48
CA ILE A 91 3.82 -0.72 -2.00
C ILE A 91 4.91 0.08 -2.68
N VAL A 92 5.99 0.29 -1.94
CA VAL A 92 7.28 0.74 -2.45
C VAL A 92 8.24 -0.44 -2.30
N VAL A 93 8.78 -0.92 -3.41
CA VAL A 93 9.68 -2.08 -3.45
C VAL A 93 11.11 -1.58 -3.64
N PRO A 94 12.01 -1.83 -2.67
CA PRO A 94 13.39 -1.40 -2.76
C PRO A 94 14.22 -2.30 -3.68
N MET A 95 15.38 -1.81 -4.13
CA MET A 95 16.44 -2.57 -4.81
C MET A 95 15.95 -3.34 -6.05
N VAL A 96 15.17 -2.67 -6.90
CA VAL A 96 14.65 -3.25 -8.15
C VAL A 96 15.60 -2.91 -9.30
N ASP A 97 16.57 -3.76 -9.54
CA ASP A 97 17.62 -3.54 -10.54
C ASP A 97 17.36 -4.26 -11.87
N THR A 98 16.41 -5.20 -11.90
CA THR A 98 16.11 -6.01 -13.09
C THR A 98 14.63 -6.02 -13.44
N VAL A 99 14.35 -6.31 -14.71
CA VAL A 99 12.98 -6.48 -15.22
C VAL A 99 12.27 -7.65 -14.55
N GLU A 100 13.00 -8.69 -14.20
CA GLU A 100 12.47 -9.88 -13.53
C GLU A 100 12.00 -9.54 -12.11
N GLN A 101 12.78 -8.75 -11.37
CA GLN A 101 12.37 -8.25 -10.05
C GLN A 101 11.13 -7.36 -10.15
N ALA A 102 11.06 -6.47 -11.13
CA ALA A 102 9.89 -5.63 -11.37
C ALA A 102 8.64 -6.47 -11.69
N LYS A 103 8.76 -7.48 -12.55
CA LYS A 103 7.66 -8.41 -12.87
C LYS A 103 7.19 -9.18 -11.65
N LEU A 104 8.12 -9.65 -10.80
CA LEU A 104 7.79 -10.34 -9.56
C LEU A 104 6.99 -9.43 -8.62
N ALA A 105 7.43 -8.19 -8.42
CA ALA A 105 6.73 -7.23 -7.57
C ALA A 105 5.31 -6.96 -8.05
N ILE A 106 5.13 -6.78 -9.36
CA ILE A 106 3.81 -6.59 -9.98
C ILE A 106 2.93 -7.84 -9.78
N ALA A 107 3.47 -9.03 -10.10
CA ALA A 107 2.73 -10.27 -9.98
C ALA A 107 2.30 -10.56 -8.53
N ALA A 108 3.17 -10.31 -7.55
CA ALA A 108 2.87 -10.49 -6.13
C ALA A 108 1.81 -9.51 -5.60
N SER A 109 1.64 -8.36 -6.28
CA SER A 109 0.69 -7.32 -5.88
C SER A 109 -0.70 -7.48 -6.48
N LYS A 110 -0.84 -8.28 -7.52
CA LYS A 110 -2.07 -8.42 -8.31
C LYS A 110 -2.67 -9.81 -8.18
N TYR A 111 -4.00 -9.87 -8.15
CA TYR A 111 -4.73 -11.14 -8.19
C TYR A 111 -4.75 -11.73 -9.60
N PRO A 112 -4.92 -13.07 -9.73
CA PRO A 112 -5.12 -13.70 -11.04
C PRO A 112 -6.26 -13.06 -11.85
N PRO A 113 -6.17 -13.00 -13.20
CA PRO A 113 -5.10 -13.55 -14.03
C PRO A 113 -3.88 -12.61 -14.20
N THR A 114 -3.94 -11.37 -13.71
CA THR A 114 -2.89 -10.35 -13.89
C THR A 114 -1.63 -10.65 -13.07
N GLY A 115 -1.78 -11.32 -11.94
CA GLY A 115 -0.70 -11.68 -11.04
C GLY A 115 -0.97 -13.00 -10.33
N ASN A 116 -0.29 -13.21 -9.20
CA ASN A 116 -0.36 -14.45 -8.41
C ASN A 116 -0.54 -14.21 -6.91
N ARG A 117 -1.01 -13.02 -6.51
CA ARG A 117 -1.36 -12.74 -5.12
C ARG A 117 -2.45 -13.69 -4.66
N SER A 118 -2.24 -14.39 -3.54
CA SER A 118 -3.25 -15.26 -2.96
C SER A 118 -4.34 -14.45 -2.25
N VAL A 119 -5.56 -14.98 -2.23
CA VAL A 119 -6.71 -14.40 -1.56
C VAL A 119 -6.67 -14.71 -0.06
N GLY A 120 -6.85 -13.70 0.78
CA GLY A 120 -6.89 -13.84 2.24
C GLY A 120 -6.93 -12.49 2.93
N GLY A 121 -7.17 -12.50 4.25
CA GLY A 121 -7.24 -11.29 5.06
C GLY A 121 -8.57 -10.52 4.94
N GLY A 122 -8.64 -9.34 5.57
CA GLY A 122 -9.86 -8.51 5.61
C GLY A 122 -9.59 -7.01 5.78
N ALA A 123 -8.45 -6.63 6.36
CA ALA A 123 -8.12 -5.23 6.62
C ALA A 123 -8.08 -4.38 5.33
N HIS A 124 -7.61 -4.97 4.23
CA HIS A 124 -7.57 -4.31 2.93
C HIS A 124 -8.97 -3.91 2.42
N ALA A 125 -9.95 -4.80 2.51
CA ALA A 125 -11.32 -4.48 2.09
C ALA A 125 -11.94 -3.38 2.97
N MET A 126 -11.73 -3.42 4.29
CA MET A 126 -12.17 -2.38 5.22
C MET A 126 -11.56 -1.02 4.86
N ASN A 127 -10.25 -0.96 4.67
CA ASN A 127 -9.55 0.29 4.37
C ASN A 127 -10.00 0.90 3.03
N PHE A 128 -10.39 0.08 2.06
CA PHE A 128 -11.01 0.54 0.82
C PHE A 128 -12.52 0.80 0.92
N GLY A 129 -13.15 0.61 2.09
CA GLY A 129 -14.59 0.76 2.26
C GLY A 129 -15.39 -0.16 1.35
N ALA A 130 -14.97 -1.43 1.26
CA ALA A 130 -15.49 -2.40 0.32
C ALA A 130 -15.92 -3.70 1.01
N THR A 131 -16.80 -4.45 0.36
CA THR A 131 -16.95 -5.88 0.66
C THR A 131 -15.75 -6.65 0.13
N ALA A 132 -15.50 -7.87 0.64
CA ALA A 132 -14.42 -8.70 0.13
C ALA A 132 -14.58 -8.98 -1.39
N ALA A 133 -15.79 -9.27 -1.85
CA ALA A 133 -16.07 -9.53 -3.26
C ALA A 133 -15.77 -8.30 -4.15
N ASP A 134 -16.22 -7.10 -3.73
CA ASP A 134 -15.96 -5.86 -4.48
C ASP A 134 -14.46 -5.52 -4.48
N TYR A 135 -13.76 -5.77 -3.36
CA TYR A 135 -12.32 -5.56 -3.30
C TYR A 135 -11.58 -6.48 -4.30
N TYR A 136 -11.83 -7.79 -4.27
CA TYR A 136 -11.14 -8.72 -5.16
C TYR A 136 -11.41 -8.45 -6.64
N ALA A 137 -12.59 -7.98 -6.98
CA ALA A 137 -12.94 -7.61 -8.36
C ALA A 137 -12.16 -6.39 -8.87
N ARG A 138 -11.79 -5.45 -8.00
CA ARG A 138 -11.26 -4.13 -8.39
C ARG A 138 -9.86 -3.82 -7.90
N ALA A 139 -9.31 -4.58 -6.96
CA ALA A 139 -8.03 -4.29 -6.33
C ALA A 139 -6.86 -4.17 -7.33
N ASN A 140 -6.87 -4.94 -8.41
CA ASN A 140 -5.83 -4.89 -9.44
C ASN A 140 -5.70 -3.50 -10.07
N ASP A 141 -6.79 -2.76 -10.18
CA ASP A 141 -6.79 -1.41 -10.75
C ASP A 141 -6.39 -0.34 -9.72
N GLU A 142 -6.58 -0.61 -8.44
CA GLU A 142 -6.41 0.40 -7.38
C GLU A 142 -5.08 0.28 -6.63
N ILE A 143 -4.49 -0.91 -6.54
CA ILE A 143 -3.19 -1.09 -5.88
C ILE A 143 -2.08 -0.38 -6.66
N LEU A 144 -1.35 0.53 -5.98
CA LEU A 144 -0.19 1.24 -6.52
C LEU A 144 1.08 0.43 -6.26
N VAL A 145 1.92 0.29 -7.28
CA VAL A 145 3.25 -0.33 -7.16
C VAL A 145 4.29 0.70 -7.57
N VAL A 146 5.19 1.02 -6.64
CA VAL A 146 6.33 1.92 -6.84
C VAL A 146 7.60 1.09 -6.74
N LEU A 147 8.50 1.23 -7.68
CA LEU A 147 9.78 0.52 -7.72
C LEU A 147 10.90 1.52 -7.46
N GLN A 148 11.77 1.22 -6.52
CA GLN A 148 13.00 1.98 -6.27
C GLN A 148 14.17 1.25 -6.96
N THR A 149 14.76 1.93 -7.94
CA THR A 149 15.92 1.49 -8.69
C THR A 149 17.20 2.12 -8.15
#